data_6e74425546a21cb236cbec312e0fc5c2
#
_entry.id   6e74425546a21cb236cbec312e0fc5c2
#
_cell.length_a   1.000
_cell.length_b   1.000
_cell.length_c   1.000
_cell.angle_alpha   90.00
_cell.angle_beta   90.00
_cell.angle_gamma   90.00
#
_symmetry.space_group_name_H-M   'P 1'
#
loop_
_entity.id
_entity.type
_entity.pdbx_description
1 polymer ?
#
loop_
_entity_poly.entity_id
_entity_poly.type
_entity_poly.pdbx_seq_one_letter_code
_entity_poly.pdbx_strand_id
1 'polypeptide(L)'
;MSAVAEAPANPPSLDKERTALVFIEFQNEWVAPDGTLRELLVRDEAQFQSAIENGARVLQAAREARWTVAHAPLDLRGDRAYRIFGPVEDALGLRRAIQNAGTWTGDGSNFPVAFTPRTDEFVTVGRSGASVLTNSTLDAFLRNNDINTVVFLGFATHVCVESSLRQAHDLGYNAYVVTDGVGAFEDHQNAYFEEHVLHHFGAGISSDTLIAMMAGTQG
;
A
#
# COMPACT_ATOMS: atom_id res chain seq x y z
N MET A 1 4.31 -33.39 4.37
CA MET A 1 4.87 -33.24 3.01
C MET A 1 4.61 -31.82 2.62
N SER A 2 5.61 -30.95 2.79
CA SER A 2 5.51 -29.52 2.51
C SER A 2 5.85 -29.32 1.02
N ALA A 3 4.85 -29.10 0.19
CA ALA A 3 5.05 -28.50 -1.12
C ALA A 3 5.02 -26.98 -0.94
N VAL A 4 6.13 -26.45 -0.42
CA VAL A 4 6.38 -25.01 -0.52
C VAL A 4 6.55 -24.74 -2.01
N ALA A 5 5.68 -23.94 -2.60
CA ALA A 5 5.85 -23.48 -3.96
C ALA A 5 7.20 -22.75 -4.03
N GLU A 6 8.18 -23.32 -4.74
CA GLU A 6 9.43 -22.62 -5.03
C GLU A 6 9.09 -21.28 -5.70
N ALA A 7 9.75 -20.24 -5.25
CA ALA A 7 9.69 -18.95 -5.94
C ALA A 7 10.03 -19.16 -7.43
N PRO A 8 9.34 -18.49 -8.36
CA PRO A 8 9.59 -18.68 -9.78
C PRO A 8 11.07 -18.42 -10.09
N ALA A 9 11.71 -19.35 -10.80
CA ALA A 9 13.16 -19.36 -11.08
C ALA A 9 13.64 -18.16 -11.94
N ASN A 10 12.74 -17.34 -12.45
CA ASN A 10 13.03 -16.09 -13.16
C ASN A 10 12.31 -14.93 -12.46
N PRO A 11 12.92 -13.72 -12.42
CA PRO A 11 12.21 -12.54 -11.96
C PRO A 11 10.91 -12.38 -12.75
N PRO A 12 9.80 -11.99 -12.10
CA PRO A 12 8.53 -11.82 -12.79
C PRO A 12 8.70 -10.81 -13.92
N SER A 13 8.22 -11.11 -15.11
CA SER A 13 8.08 -10.09 -16.14
C SER A 13 6.76 -9.36 -15.89
N LEU A 14 6.84 -8.10 -15.48
CA LEU A 14 5.67 -7.25 -15.33
C LEU A 14 5.36 -6.56 -16.66
N ASP A 15 4.14 -6.76 -17.16
CA ASP A 15 3.64 -6.04 -18.33
C ASP A 15 3.25 -4.63 -17.91
N LYS A 16 3.97 -3.62 -18.38
CA LYS A 16 3.77 -2.21 -18.05
C LYS A 16 2.33 -1.74 -18.30
N GLU A 17 1.76 -2.12 -19.42
CA GLU A 17 0.42 -1.67 -19.83
C GLU A 17 -0.70 -2.32 -18.99
N ARG A 18 -0.38 -3.41 -18.30
CA ARG A 18 -1.34 -4.19 -17.50
C ARG A 18 -1.01 -4.20 -16.01
N THR A 19 -0.05 -3.39 -15.58
CA THR A 19 0.40 -3.32 -14.18
C THR A 19 0.17 -1.93 -13.61
N ALA A 20 -0.38 -1.86 -12.40
CA ALA A 20 -0.46 -0.63 -11.61
C ALA A 20 0.34 -0.75 -10.31
N LEU A 21 1.11 0.28 -10.00
CA LEU A 21 1.75 0.45 -8.69
C LEU A 21 0.78 1.17 -7.75
N VAL A 22 0.46 0.58 -6.62
CA VAL A 22 -0.51 1.07 -5.67
C VAL A 22 0.18 1.50 -4.38
N PHE A 23 0.24 2.81 -4.16
CA PHE A 23 0.87 3.44 -2.99
C PHE A 23 -0.14 3.61 -1.87
N ILE A 24 -0.03 2.76 -0.84
CA ILE A 24 -0.98 2.69 0.27
C ILE A 24 -0.55 3.65 1.39
N GLU A 25 -1.35 4.69 1.63
CA GLU A 25 -1.23 5.60 2.78
C GLU A 25 0.15 6.29 2.92
N PHE A 26 0.81 6.64 1.81
CA PHE A 26 2.00 7.51 1.85
C PHE A 26 1.61 8.96 2.18
N GLN A 27 0.90 9.13 3.28
CA GLN A 27 0.38 10.39 3.79
C GLN A 27 1.13 10.81 5.05
N ASN A 28 0.95 12.06 5.48
CA ASN A 28 1.64 12.62 6.64
C ASN A 28 1.44 11.81 7.92
N GLU A 29 0.31 11.12 8.07
CA GLU A 29 0.04 10.26 9.23
C GLU A 29 1.13 9.20 9.45
N TRP A 30 1.72 8.69 8.35
CA TRP A 30 2.80 7.71 8.39
C TRP A 30 4.16 8.28 8.00
N VAL A 31 4.19 9.22 7.04
CA VAL A 31 5.45 9.71 6.45
C VAL A 31 6.07 10.83 7.28
N ALA A 32 5.25 11.71 7.86
CA ALA A 32 5.76 12.74 8.73
C ALA A 32 6.29 12.14 10.06
N PRO A 33 7.45 12.57 10.55
CA PRO A 33 8.01 12.06 11.80
C PRO A 33 7.10 12.27 13.01
N ASP A 34 6.26 13.30 12.98
CA ASP A 34 5.29 13.69 14.00
C ASP A 34 3.86 13.23 13.66
N GLY A 35 3.70 12.30 12.73
CA GLY A 35 2.42 11.68 12.42
C GLY A 35 1.87 10.92 13.61
N THR A 36 0.62 11.17 13.99
CA THR A 36 0.03 10.66 15.24
C THR A 36 0.09 9.14 15.33
N LEU A 37 -0.25 8.42 14.28
CA LEU A 37 -0.19 6.96 14.29
C LEU A 37 1.25 6.45 14.23
N ARG A 38 2.14 7.15 13.52
CA ARG A 38 3.56 6.81 13.51
C ARG A 38 4.15 6.87 14.92
N GLU A 39 4.00 7.97 15.63
CA GLU A 39 4.48 8.12 17.02
C GLU A 39 3.85 7.09 17.96
N LEU A 40 2.56 6.81 17.77
CA LEU A 40 1.81 5.91 18.65
C LEU A 40 2.17 4.44 18.44
N LEU A 41 2.44 4.00 17.22
CA LEU A 41 2.46 2.59 16.86
C LEU A 41 3.83 2.08 16.41
N VAL A 42 4.63 2.89 15.70
CA VAL A 42 5.92 2.44 15.16
C VAL A 42 6.94 2.29 16.29
N ARG A 43 7.58 1.12 16.34
CA ARG A 43 8.64 0.78 17.32
C ARG A 43 9.98 0.54 16.64
N ASP A 44 9.96 0.15 15.37
CA ASP A 44 11.15 0.00 14.53
C ASP A 44 11.19 1.11 13.47
N GLU A 45 11.67 2.28 13.90
CA GLU A 45 11.78 3.46 13.04
C GLU A 45 12.73 3.25 11.86
N ALA A 46 13.78 2.47 11.99
CA ALA A 46 14.75 2.28 10.92
C ALA A 46 14.12 1.53 9.73
N GLN A 47 13.42 0.44 10.01
CA GLN A 47 12.70 -0.34 9.00
C GLN A 47 11.58 0.50 8.36
N PHE A 48 10.81 1.22 9.18
CA PHE A 48 9.70 2.04 8.70
C PHE A 48 10.19 3.19 7.81
N GLN A 49 11.26 3.88 8.21
CA GLN A 49 11.88 4.94 7.42
C GLN A 49 12.46 4.42 6.09
N SER A 50 13.10 3.23 6.11
CA SER A 50 13.59 2.58 4.90
C SER A 50 12.47 2.31 3.89
N ALA A 51 11.30 1.87 4.35
CA ALA A 51 10.13 1.66 3.50
C ALA A 51 9.64 2.97 2.85
N ILE A 52 9.67 4.09 3.59
CA ILE A 52 9.33 5.42 3.04
C ILE A 52 10.31 5.81 1.93
N GLU A 53 11.62 5.65 2.17
CA GLU A 53 12.66 6.01 1.21
C GLU A 53 12.60 5.16 -0.06
N ASN A 54 12.42 3.86 0.08
CA ASN A 54 12.24 2.94 -1.04
C ASN A 54 10.95 3.24 -1.81
N GLY A 55 9.85 3.55 -1.11
CA GLY A 55 8.61 4.01 -1.74
C GLY A 55 8.82 5.26 -2.60
N ALA A 56 9.58 6.24 -2.11
CA ALA A 56 9.89 7.46 -2.88
C ALA A 56 10.75 7.16 -4.12
N ARG A 57 11.74 6.27 -4.01
CA ARG A 57 12.57 5.83 -5.14
C ARG A 57 11.75 5.13 -6.22
N VAL A 58 10.88 4.20 -5.80
CA VAL A 58 9.98 3.47 -6.71
C VAL A 58 9.00 4.43 -7.39
N LEU A 59 8.40 5.37 -6.66
CA LEU A 59 7.49 6.36 -7.22
C LEU A 59 8.18 7.22 -8.28
N GLN A 60 9.39 7.69 -8.01
CA GLN A 60 10.15 8.46 -8.98
C GLN A 60 10.45 7.64 -10.25
N ALA A 61 10.93 6.41 -10.11
CA ALA A 61 11.21 5.53 -11.24
C ALA A 61 9.95 5.22 -12.08
N ALA A 62 8.81 4.97 -11.41
CA ALA A 62 7.53 4.75 -12.06
C ALA A 62 7.09 5.96 -12.90
N ARG A 63 7.26 7.17 -12.36
CA ARG A 63 6.98 8.45 -13.04
C ARG A 63 7.86 8.66 -14.27
N GLU A 64 9.16 8.40 -14.15
CA GLU A 64 10.13 8.53 -15.25
C GLU A 64 9.84 7.52 -16.36
N ALA A 65 9.53 6.28 -16.00
CA ALA A 65 9.19 5.22 -16.94
C ALA A 65 7.71 5.22 -17.38
N ARG A 66 6.89 6.14 -16.85
CA ARG A 66 5.46 6.30 -17.16
C ARG A 66 4.65 5.03 -16.92
N TRP A 67 4.87 4.38 -15.79
CA TRP A 67 4.02 3.29 -15.32
C TRP A 67 2.75 3.84 -14.67
N THR A 68 1.69 3.04 -14.68
CA THR A 68 0.44 3.40 -14.01
C THR A 68 0.64 3.46 -12.50
N VAL A 69 0.37 4.65 -11.92
CA VAL A 69 0.46 4.91 -10.49
C VAL A 69 -0.94 5.19 -9.94
N ALA A 70 -1.28 4.52 -8.85
CA ALA A 70 -2.47 4.77 -8.06
C ALA A 70 -2.09 5.06 -6.60
N HIS A 71 -2.57 6.17 -6.07
CA HIS A 71 -2.46 6.50 -4.64
C HIS A 71 -3.73 6.03 -3.94
N ALA A 72 -3.56 5.31 -2.85
CA ALA A 72 -4.67 4.77 -2.06
C ALA A 72 -4.68 5.35 -0.64
N PRO A 73 -5.08 6.61 -0.48
CA PRO A 73 -5.14 7.27 0.82
C PRO A 73 -6.28 6.74 1.69
N LEU A 74 -6.18 6.98 2.99
CA LEU A 74 -7.32 7.08 3.87
C LEU A 74 -7.59 8.56 4.13
N ASP A 75 -8.78 9.03 3.83
CA ASP A 75 -9.15 10.44 3.96
C ASP A 75 -10.55 10.58 4.58
N LEU A 76 -10.57 10.98 5.83
CA LEU A 76 -11.81 11.19 6.60
C LEU A 76 -12.10 12.67 6.86
N ARG A 77 -11.47 13.59 6.10
CA ARG A 77 -11.72 15.05 6.25
C ARG A 77 -13.17 15.44 5.96
N GLY A 78 -13.84 14.64 5.10
CA GLY A 78 -15.28 14.79 4.83
C GLY A 78 -16.21 14.19 5.89
N ASP A 79 -15.66 13.38 6.80
CA ASP A 79 -16.40 12.71 7.88
C ASP A 79 -15.66 12.80 9.22
N ARG A 80 -15.44 14.02 9.70
CA ARG A 80 -14.72 14.29 10.95
C ARG A 80 -15.36 13.69 12.20
N ALA A 81 -16.60 13.26 12.10
CA ALA A 81 -17.32 12.57 13.18
C ALA A 81 -17.24 11.04 13.06
N TYR A 82 -16.46 10.52 12.10
CA TYR A 82 -16.26 9.08 11.86
C TYR A 82 -17.55 8.28 11.70
N ARG A 83 -18.59 8.89 11.13
CA ARG A 83 -19.91 8.25 10.95
C ARG A 83 -19.84 6.97 10.13
N ILE A 84 -18.89 6.88 9.19
CA ILE A 84 -18.63 5.68 8.39
C ILE A 84 -18.25 4.47 9.25
N PHE A 85 -17.72 4.69 10.46
CA PHE A 85 -17.30 3.63 11.38
C PHE A 85 -18.33 3.30 12.46
N GLY A 86 -19.41 4.10 12.55
CA GLY A 86 -20.43 3.99 13.60
C GLY A 86 -19.95 4.49 14.97
N PRO A 87 -20.77 4.31 16.03
CA PRO A 87 -20.42 4.76 17.37
C PRO A 87 -19.13 4.09 17.88
N VAL A 88 -18.25 4.86 18.52
CA VAL A 88 -16.95 4.34 18.97
C VAL A 88 -17.06 3.26 20.04
N GLU A 89 -18.10 3.33 20.87
CA GLU A 89 -18.41 2.34 21.91
C GLU A 89 -18.74 0.97 21.34
N ASP A 90 -19.34 0.92 20.15
CA ASP A 90 -19.72 -0.31 19.44
C ASP A 90 -18.66 -0.79 18.44
N ALA A 91 -17.68 0.06 18.11
CA ALA A 91 -16.65 -0.25 17.12
C ALA A 91 -15.55 -1.14 17.71
N LEU A 92 -15.01 -2.04 16.88
CA LEU A 92 -13.88 -2.90 17.20
C LEU A 92 -12.72 -2.70 16.21
N GLY A 93 -11.53 -3.09 16.64
CA GLY A 93 -10.32 -3.08 15.81
C GLY A 93 -9.99 -1.67 15.29
N LEU A 94 -9.61 -1.57 14.02
CA LEU A 94 -9.17 -0.30 13.41
C LEU A 94 -10.21 0.81 13.48
N ARG A 95 -11.49 0.50 13.33
CA ARG A 95 -12.55 1.52 13.40
C ARG A 95 -12.55 2.24 14.75
N ARG A 96 -12.38 1.50 15.83
CA ARG A 96 -12.26 2.06 17.18
C ARG A 96 -10.93 2.77 17.40
N ALA A 97 -9.83 2.19 16.92
CA ALA A 97 -8.50 2.74 17.09
C ALA A 97 -8.35 4.10 16.39
N ILE A 98 -8.81 4.22 15.15
CA ILE A 98 -8.77 5.47 14.36
C ILE A 98 -9.61 6.56 15.04
N GLN A 99 -10.82 6.25 15.49
CA GLN A 99 -11.68 7.19 16.20
C GLN A 99 -11.04 7.68 17.49
N ASN A 100 -10.49 6.78 18.31
CA ASN A 100 -9.84 7.14 19.57
C ASN A 100 -8.58 7.97 19.38
N ALA A 101 -7.82 7.71 18.30
CA ALA A 101 -6.62 8.48 17.96
C ALA A 101 -6.96 9.83 17.29
N GLY A 102 -8.17 10.01 16.78
CA GLY A 102 -8.59 11.25 16.13
C GLY A 102 -7.89 11.54 14.81
N THR A 103 -7.45 10.49 14.09
CA THR A 103 -6.58 10.59 12.91
C THR A 103 -7.35 10.65 11.60
N TRP A 104 -6.66 10.95 10.50
CA TRP A 104 -7.17 10.99 9.13
C TRP A 104 -8.23 12.09 8.85
N THR A 105 -8.43 13.02 9.75
CA THR A 105 -9.41 14.11 9.62
C THR A 105 -8.80 15.50 9.44
N GLY A 106 -7.46 15.59 9.44
CA GLY A 106 -6.67 16.80 9.34
C GLY A 106 -5.43 16.64 8.47
N ASP A 107 -4.32 17.24 8.89
CA ASP A 107 -3.05 17.26 8.14
C ASP A 107 -2.45 15.87 7.94
N GLY A 108 -2.73 14.92 8.82
CA GLY A 108 -2.35 13.52 8.64
C GLY A 108 -2.84 12.90 7.33
N SER A 109 -3.99 13.37 6.81
CA SER A 109 -4.53 12.95 5.51
C SER A 109 -3.84 13.57 4.30
N ASN A 110 -2.99 14.59 4.46
CA ASN A 110 -2.29 15.22 3.36
C ASN A 110 -1.12 14.36 2.89
N PHE A 111 -0.81 14.47 1.60
CA PHE A 111 0.41 13.89 1.05
C PHE A 111 1.59 14.82 1.29
N PRO A 112 2.74 14.31 1.78
CA PRO A 112 3.98 15.08 1.80
C PRO A 112 4.47 15.32 0.36
N VAL A 113 5.34 16.32 0.18
CA VAL A 113 5.80 16.78 -1.15
C VAL A 113 6.28 15.63 -2.03
N ALA A 114 7.05 14.68 -1.47
CA ALA A 114 7.60 13.55 -2.23
C ALA A 114 6.52 12.64 -2.84
N PHE A 115 5.37 12.54 -2.19
CA PHE A 115 4.27 11.64 -2.57
C PHE A 115 3.02 12.40 -3.07
N THR A 116 3.11 13.70 -3.29
CA THR A 116 1.99 14.46 -3.84
C THR A 116 1.59 13.90 -5.20
N PRO A 117 0.33 13.46 -5.38
CA PRO A 117 -0.14 12.92 -6.64
C PRO A 117 -0.02 13.93 -7.78
N ARG A 118 0.37 13.45 -8.97
CA ARG A 118 0.34 14.24 -10.21
C ARG A 118 -1.04 14.15 -10.88
N THR A 119 -1.31 15.03 -11.81
CA THR A 119 -2.60 15.08 -12.51
C THR A 119 -2.90 13.87 -13.39
N ASP A 120 -1.88 13.12 -13.77
CA ASP A 120 -1.93 11.89 -14.55
C ASP A 120 -1.91 10.62 -13.67
N GLU A 121 -1.87 10.77 -12.35
CA GLU A 121 -1.91 9.66 -11.39
C GLU A 121 -3.31 9.52 -10.78
N PHE A 122 -3.72 8.27 -10.58
CA PHE A 122 -5.02 7.99 -9.98
C PHE A 122 -5.00 8.16 -8.46
N VAL A 123 -5.99 8.83 -7.90
CA VAL A 123 -6.19 8.91 -6.44
C VAL A 123 -7.50 8.22 -6.08
N THR A 124 -7.38 7.15 -5.33
CA THR A 124 -8.52 6.35 -4.85
C THR A 124 -9.37 7.15 -3.86
N VAL A 125 -10.68 7.09 -4.01
CA VAL A 125 -11.63 7.71 -3.09
C VAL A 125 -12.65 6.69 -2.58
N GLY A 126 -13.33 7.02 -1.47
CA GLY A 126 -14.42 6.24 -0.91
C GLY A 126 -14.00 5.07 -0.02
N ARG A 127 -12.71 4.80 0.12
CA ARG A 127 -12.18 3.71 0.94
C ARG A 127 -12.71 3.77 2.38
N SER A 128 -13.21 2.64 2.88
CA SER A 128 -13.76 2.53 4.23
C SER A 128 -13.24 1.34 5.04
N GLY A 129 -12.32 0.56 4.47
CA GLY A 129 -11.74 -0.63 5.10
C GLY A 129 -10.22 -0.62 5.11
N ALA A 130 -9.62 -1.64 5.74
CA ALA A 130 -8.17 -1.84 5.72
C ALA A 130 -7.68 -2.09 4.29
N SER A 131 -8.34 -2.94 3.53
CA SER A 131 -8.03 -3.10 2.10
C SER A 131 -8.37 -1.84 1.32
N VAL A 132 -7.45 -1.46 0.43
CA VAL A 132 -7.63 -0.31 -0.47
C VAL A 132 -8.67 -0.55 -1.57
N LEU A 133 -9.11 -1.80 -1.75
CA LEU A 133 -10.15 -2.19 -2.70
C LEU A 133 -11.56 -2.15 -2.08
N THR A 134 -11.66 -2.05 -0.74
CA THR A 134 -12.96 -2.07 -0.07
C THR A 134 -13.70 -0.74 -0.20
N ASN A 135 -14.87 -0.78 -0.87
CA ASN A 135 -15.75 0.37 -1.09
C ASN A 135 -15.07 1.56 -1.76
N SER A 136 -14.01 1.32 -2.52
CA SER A 136 -13.21 2.34 -3.16
C SER A 136 -13.40 2.35 -4.68
N THR A 137 -12.92 3.40 -5.30
CA THR A 137 -12.89 3.52 -6.77
C THR A 137 -11.75 2.74 -7.41
N LEU A 138 -10.87 2.09 -6.64
CA LEU A 138 -9.66 1.46 -7.17
C LEU A 138 -9.97 0.28 -8.11
N ASP A 139 -10.84 -0.65 -7.69
CA ASP A 139 -11.17 -1.82 -8.53
C ASP A 139 -11.79 -1.40 -9.88
N ALA A 140 -12.69 -0.41 -9.86
CA ALA A 140 -13.27 0.13 -11.09
C ALA A 140 -12.20 0.78 -12.00
N PHE A 141 -11.26 1.52 -11.42
CA PHE A 141 -10.15 2.10 -12.17
C PHE A 141 -9.27 1.02 -12.81
N LEU A 142 -8.87 0.01 -12.05
CA LEU A 142 -8.02 -1.07 -12.54
C LEU A 142 -8.68 -1.82 -13.71
N ARG A 143 -9.94 -2.21 -13.56
CA ARG A 143 -10.68 -2.95 -14.60
C ARG A 143 -10.91 -2.14 -15.86
N ASN A 144 -11.27 -0.87 -15.73
CA ASN A 144 -11.53 0.00 -16.87
C ASN A 144 -10.26 0.36 -17.67
N ASN A 145 -9.09 0.12 -17.10
CA ASN A 145 -7.79 0.33 -17.74
C ASN A 145 -7.06 -1.00 -18.07
N ASP A 146 -7.78 -2.11 -18.08
CA ASP A 146 -7.26 -3.45 -18.42
C ASP A 146 -6.09 -3.90 -17.52
N ILE A 147 -5.98 -3.35 -16.31
CA ILE A 147 -4.96 -3.73 -15.32
C ILE A 147 -5.35 -5.07 -14.70
N ASN A 148 -4.46 -6.05 -14.77
CA ASN A 148 -4.63 -7.35 -14.14
C ASN A 148 -3.53 -7.68 -13.12
N THR A 149 -2.55 -6.81 -12.99
CA THR A 149 -1.42 -6.96 -12.05
C THR A 149 -1.31 -5.71 -11.18
N VAL A 150 -1.19 -5.91 -9.89
CA VAL A 150 -1.03 -4.82 -8.91
C VAL A 150 0.23 -5.02 -8.09
N VAL A 151 0.98 -3.94 -7.87
CA VAL A 151 2.19 -3.94 -7.03
C VAL A 151 1.94 -3.02 -5.86
N PHE A 152 1.86 -3.57 -4.65
CA PHE A 152 1.57 -2.82 -3.44
C PHE A 152 2.82 -2.35 -2.72
N LEU A 153 2.79 -1.11 -2.24
CA LEU A 153 3.76 -0.49 -1.33
C LEU A 153 3.00 0.26 -0.22
N GLY A 154 3.60 0.45 0.93
CA GLY A 154 3.10 1.37 1.97
C GLY A 154 2.77 0.74 3.32
N PHE A 155 1.73 1.23 3.99
CA PHE A 155 1.55 1.07 5.44
C PHE A 155 0.13 0.61 5.81
N ALA A 156 -0.01 -0.18 6.87
CA ALA A 156 1.04 -0.99 7.47
C ALA A 156 1.01 -2.40 6.87
N THR A 157 2.17 -3.08 6.83
CA THR A 157 2.35 -4.39 6.20
C THR A 157 1.28 -5.39 6.61
N HIS A 158 1.13 -5.64 7.90
CA HIS A 158 0.20 -6.62 8.48
C HIS A 158 -1.25 -6.11 8.63
N VAL A 159 -1.57 -4.92 8.08
CA VAL A 159 -2.90 -4.31 8.15
C VAL A 159 -3.40 -4.01 6.74
N CYS A 160 -3.10 -2.82 6.21
CA CYS A 160 -3.67 -2.37 4.94
C CYS A 160 -3.04 -3.07 3.74
N VAL A 161 -1.73 -3.35 3.78
CA VAL A 161 -1.04 -4.07 2.70
C VAL A 161 -1.54 -5.51 2.63
N GLU A 162 -1.50 -6.25 3.73
CA GLU A 162 -1.97 -7.64 3.77
C GLU A 162 -3.46 -7.76 3.41
N SER A 163 -4.30 -6.89 3.94
CA SER A 163 -5.74 -6.90 3.61
C SER A 163 -5.98 -6.64 2.12
N SER A 164 -5.19 -5.75 1.51
CA SER A 164 -5.27 -5.44 0.08
C SER A 164 -4.76 -6.59 -0.78
N LEU A 165 -3.65 -7.21 -0.39
CA LEU A 165 -3.08 -8.38 -1.04
C LEU A 165 -4.09 -9.52 -1.13
N ARG A 166 -4.70 -9.89 0.01
CA ARG A 166 -5.70 -10.96 0.09
C ARG A 166 -6.91 -10.66 -0.79
N GLN A 167 -7.46 -9.45 -0.70
CA GLN A 167 -8.62 -9.07 -1.50
C GLN A 167 -8.29 -8.97 -2.99
N ALA A 168 -7.11 -8.49 -3.37
CA ALA A 168 -6.67 -8.46 -4.77
C ALA A 168 -6.59 -9.88 -5.35
N HIS A 169 -6.00 -10.81 -4.61
CA HIS A 169 -5.97 -12.23 -4.97
C HIS A 169 -7.39 -12.79 -5.20
N ASP A 170 -8.30 -12.57 -4.25
CA ASP A 170 -9.68 -13.08 -4.32
C ASP A 170 -10.48 -12.46 -5.47
N LEU A 171 -10.13 -11.24 -5.89
CA LEU A 171 -10.70 -10.56 -7.07
C LEU A 171 -10.04 -10.97 -8.39
N GLY A 172 -9.00 -11.82 -8.37
CA GLY A 172 -8.33 -12.36 -9.54
C GLY A 172 -7.19 -11.51 -10.10
N TYR A 173 -6.65 -10.57 -9.33
CA TYR A 173 -5.44 -9.85 -9.70
C TYR A 173 -4.18 -10.67 -9.40
N ASN A 174 -3.16 -10.55 -10.28
CA ASN A 174 -1.79 -10.94 -9.92
C ASN A 174 -1.24 -9.88 -8.97
N ALA A 175 -1.02 -10.23 -7.72
CA ALA A 175 -0.62 -9.28 -6.71
C ALA A 175 0.85 -9.45 -6.30
N TYR A 176 1.59 -8.35 -6.30
CA TYR A 176 2.96 -8.26 -5.80
C TYR A 176 3.03 -7.29 -4.63
N VAL A 177 4.01 -7.49 -3.77
CA VAL A 177 4.35 -6.55 -2.70
C VAL A 177 5.83 -6.21 -2.80
N VAL A 178 6.16 -4.92 -2.75
CA VAL A 178 7.56 -4.47 -2.65
C VAL A 178 8.00 -4.67 -1.21
N THR A 179 8.74 -5.75 -0.92
CA THR A 179 9.00 -6.22 0.44
C THR A 179 9.79 -5.22 1.30
N ASP A 180 10.68 -4.47 0.68
CA ASP A 180 11.44 -3.37 1.31
C ASP A 180 10.78 -1.99 1.14
N GLY A 181 9.59 -1.94 0.53
CA GLY A 181 8.75 -0.76 0.34
C GLY A 181 7.45 -0.78 1.17
N VAL A 182 7.34 -1.72 2.11
CA VAL A 182 6.25 -1.80 3.08
C VAL A 182 6.78 -1.69 4.50
N GLY A 183 6.05 -0.97 5.36
CA GLY A 183 6.44 -0.75 6.74
C GLY A 183 5.48 -1.40 7.73
N ALA A 184 6.01 -2.19 8.67
CA ALA A 184 5.29 -2.69 9.83
C ALA A 184 5.62 -1.88 11.08
N PHE A 185 4.86 -2.07 12.15
CA PHE A 185 5.14 -1.37 13.41
C PHE A 185 6.38 -1.94 14.11
N GLU A 186 6.64 -3.23 13.92
CA GLU A 186 7.78 -3.96 14.44
C GLU A 186 8.30 -4.93 13.36
N ASP A 187 9.61 -5.14 13.30
CA ASP A 187 10.28 -5.94 12.25
C ASP A 187 9.75 -7.38 12.17
N HIS A 188 9.48 -8.01 13.30
CA HIS A 188 8.94 -9.38 13.31
C HIS A 188 7.59 -9.53 12.57
N GLN A 189 6.81 -8.45 12.41
CA GLN A 189 5.54 -8.46 11.67
C GLN A 189 5.80 -8.53 10.16
N ASN A 190 6.86 -7.87 9.66
CA ASN A 190 7.29 -8.02 8.26
C ASN A 190 7.80 -9.44 8.00
N ALA A 191 8.68 -9.94 8.88
CA ALA A 191 9.19 -11.30 8.75
C ALA A 191 8.06 -12.34 8.72
N TYR A 192 7.08 -12.24 9.62
CA TYR A 192 5.91 -13.11 9.63
C TYR A 192 5.10 -13.02 8.32
N PHE A 193 4.87 -11.79 7.84
CA PHE A 193 4.12 -11.56 6.61
C PHE A 193 4.83 -12.21 5.41
N GLU A 194 6.12 -12.01 5.25
CA GLU A 194 6.89 -12.56 4.14
C GLU A 194 6.96 -14.09 4.20
N GLU A 195 7.21 -14.65 5.39
CA GLU A 195 7.40 -16.09 5.57
C GLU A 195 6.07 -16.88 5.50
N HIS A 196 4.99 -16.32 6.05
CA HIS A 196 3.77 -17.10 6.28
C HIS A 196 2.53 -16.64 5.52
N VAL A 197 2.54 -15.44 4.92
CA VAL A 197 1.35 -14.86 4.27
C VAL A 197 1.56 -14.64 2.78
N LEU A 198 2.62 -13.93 2.42
CA LEU A 198 2.81 -13.38 1.08
C LEU A 198 2.69 -14.43 -0.03
N HIS A 199 3.35 -15.57 0.12
CA HIS A 199 3.38 -16.64 -0.88
C HIS A 199 2.03 -17.34 -1.12
N HIS A 200 1.04 -17.14 -0.25
CA HIS A 200 -0.30 -17.68 -0.47
C HIS A 200 -1.17 -16.80 -1.38
N PHE A 201 -0.91 -15.50 -1.41
CA PHE A 201 -1.79 -14.52 -2.05
C PHE A 201 -1.10 -13.71 -3.15
N GLY A 202 0.21 -13.84 -3.29
CA GLY A 202 0.98 -13.12 -4.28
C GLY A 202 2.47 -13.44 -4.23
N ALA A 203 3.29 -12.49 -4.64
CA ALA A 203 4.75 -12.62 -4.64
C ALA A 203 5.45 -11.35 -4.14
N GLY A 204 6.65 -11.53 -3.59
CA GLY A 204 7.52 -10.42 -3.21
C GLY A 204 8.42 -9.97 -4.36
N ILE A 205 8.73 -8.68 -4.37
CA ILE A 205 9.73 -8.08 -5.25
C ILE A 205 10.47 -7.00 -4.48
N SER A 206 11.79 -6.86 -4.64
CA SER A 206 12.51 -5.75 -4.02
C SER A 206 12.34 -4.45 -4.82
N SER A 207 12.47 -3.31 -4.16
CA SER A 207 12.45 -1.99 -4.81
C SER A 207 13.50 -1.90 -5.93
N ASP A 208 14.72 -2.39 -5.70
CA ASP A 208 15.78 -2.38 -6.70
C ASP A 208 15.44 -3.23 -7.94
N THR A 209 14.87 -4.41 -7.73
CA THR A 209 14.42 -5.29 -8.83
C THR A 209 13.32 -4.61 -9.65
N LEU A 210 12.33 -4.03 -8.98
CA LEU A 210 11.23 -3.32 -9.65
C LEU A 210 11.73 -2.10 -10.43
N ILE A 211 12.63 -1.30 -9.86
CA ILE A 211 13.23 -0.15 -10.52
C ILE A 211 14.03 -0.60 -11.76
N ALA A 212 14.81 -1.66 -11.66
CA ALA A 212 15.56 -2.20 -12.79
C ALA A 212 14.63 -2.67 -13.93
N MET A 213 13.50 -3.31 -13.61
CA MET A 213 12.49 -3.68 -14.60
C MET A 213 11.89 -2.46 -15.30
N MET A 214 11.54 -1.42 -14.54
CA MET A 214 11.00 -0.18 -15.10
C MET A 214 11.98 0.51 -16.04
N ALA A 215 13.28 0.49 -15.74
CA ALA A 215 14.32 1.05 -16.60
C ALA A 215 14.50 0.25 -17.90
N GLY A 216 14.35 -1.07 -17.86
CA GLY A 216 14.48 -1.96 -19.03
C GLY A 216 13.32 -1.86 -20.05
N THR A 217 12.18 -1.30 -19.66
CA THR A 217 11.01 -1.09 -20.53
C THR A 217 11.06 0.19 -21.38
N GLN A 218 12.17 0.94 -21.32
CA GLN A 218 12.35 2.19 -22.10
C GLN A 218 12.93 1.96 -23.53
N GLY A 219 12.88 0.71 -24.04
CA GLY A 219 13.37 0.32 -25.36
C GLY A 219 12.30 0.28 -26.45
#